data_0a3b74ca65649367c2087cf3104868bd
#
_entry.id   0a3b74ca65649367c2087cf3104868bd
#
_cell.length_a   1.000
_cell.length_b   1.000
_cell.length_c   1.000
_cell.angle_alpha   90.00
_cell.angle_beta   90.00
_cell.angle_gamma   90.00
#
_symmetry.space_group_name_H-M   'P 1'
#
loop_
_entity.id
_entity.type
_entity.pdbx_description
1 polymer ?
#
loop_
_entity_poly.entity_id
_entity_poly.type
_entity_poly.pdbx_seq_one_letter_code
_entity_poly.pdbx_strand_id
1 'polypeptide(L)'
;MPRKRKSASVPIGAELLRSTFIVNNTTKGFHTPAVEKIADKAMPLLHAGKGAQAEVLFRKALTLEPIQPDMLNNLASSLMIQGLDEECRSIVETIHILFPDYLFARTSLAILALREGDFEYASDLLAPLFLRREFHVSEFNSLCSAAIEFSLYTKQYHVARVWFDTWSQPDPKNPKLDFYRGLLQKIDA
;
A
#
# COMPACT_ATOMS: atom_id res chain seq x y z
N MET A 1 -11.03 33.48 2.01
CA MET A 1 -9.62 33.45 1.62
C MET A 1 -9.02 32.12 2.02
N PRO A 2 -8.56 31.27 1.10
CA PRO A 2 -7.92 30.02 1.45
C PRO A 2 -6.53 30.33 2.04
N ARG A 3 -6.28 29.80 3.24
CA ARG A 3 -4.95 29.85 3.86
C ARG A 3 -3.98 29.04 2.98
N LYS A 4 -2.99 29.70 2.40
CA LYS A 4 -1.81 29.05 1.83
C LYS A 4 -1.11 28.27 2.96
N ARG A 5 -1.32 26.96 3.03
CA ARG A 5 -0.46 26.06 3.81
C ARG A 5 0.92 26.09 3.16
N LYS A 6 1.94 26.44 3.91
CA LYS A 6 3.32 26.33 3.46
C LYS A 6 3.59 24.84 3.25
N SER A 7 3.87 24.46 2.01
CA SER A 7 4.42 23.16 1.64
C SER A 7 5.69 22.92 2.48
N ALA A 8 5.57 22.12 3.51
CA ALA A 8 6.73 21.46 4.06
C ALA A 8 7.02 20.31 3.10
N SER A 9 7.95 20.53 2.16
CA SER A 9 8.52 19.45 1.37
C SER A 9 9.19 18.48 2.36
N VAL A 10 8.48 17.40 2.72
CA VAL A 10 9.11 16.28 3.42
C VAL A 10 10.13 15.73 2.42
N PRO A 11 11.43 15.80 2.73
CA PRO A 11 12.42 15.18 1.87
C PRO A 11 12.19 13.67 1.98
N ILE A 12 11.49 13.10 1.01
CA ILE A 12 11.48 11.67 0.74
C ILE A 12 12.87 11.37 0.14
N GLY A 13 13.90 11.81 0.83
CA GLY A 13 15.25 11.82 0.34
C GLY A 13 16.07 10.65 0.86
N ALA A 14 17.17 10.41 0.18
CA ALA A 14 18.19 9.41 0.49
C ALA A 14 18.68 9.39 1.96
N GLU A 15 18.44 10.44 2.74
CA GLU A 15 18.79 10.49 4.16
C GLU A 15 17.95 9.57 5.04
N LEU A 16 16.66 9.37 4.71
CA LEU A 16 15.79 8.41 5.40
C LEU A 16 16.21 6.95 5.13
N LEU A 17 16.81 6.69 3.99
CA LEU A 17 17.22 5.36 3.54
C LEU A 17 18.58 4.90 4.12
N ARG A 18 19.29 5.76 4.83
CA ARG A 18 20.44 5.37 5.66
C ARG A 18 20.05 4.65 6.94
N SER A 19 18.76 4.61 7.24
CA SER A 19 18.22 3.90 8.41
C SER A 19 17.93 2.45 8.03
N THR A 20 18.37 1.51 8.84
CA THR A 20 18.05 0.09 8.68
C THR A 20 16.57 -0.14 9.01
N PHE A 21 15.80 -0.68 8.08
CA PHE A 21 14.45 -1.18 8.33
C PHE A 21 14.51 -2.59 8.89
N ILE A 22 13.68 -2.86 9.88
CA ILE A 22 13.49 -4.21 10.43
C ILE A 22 12.22 -4.78 9.78
N VAL A 23 12.40 -5.82 8.96
CA VAL A 23 11.30 -6.49 8.26
C VAL A 23 11.13 -7.88 8.84
N ASN A 24 9.91 -8.21 9.30
CA ASN A 24 9.58 -9.49 9.90
C ASN A 24 8.39 -10.16 9.18
N ASN A 25 8.21 -11.46 9.41
CA ASN A 25 7.13 -12.29 8.86
C ASN A 25 6.16 -12.76 9.94
N THR A 26 6.19 -12.16 11.14
CA THR A 26 5.36 -12.60 12.24
C THR A 26 3.94 -12.08 12.05
N THR A 27 3.01 -12.96 11.72
CA THR A 27 1.57 -12.66 11.74
C THR A 27 1.01 -13.01 13.10
N LYS A 28 0.32 -12.07 13.73
CA LYS A 28 -0.54 -12.37 14.88
C LYS A 28 -1.95 -12.56 14.32
N GLY A 29 -2.50 -13.76 14.50
CA GLY A 29 -3.91 -14.01 14.18
C GLY A 29 -4.80 -13.15 15.09
N PHE A 30 -5.63 -12.32 14.50
CA PHE A 30 -6.57 -11.44 15.20
C PHE A 30 -8.02 -11.80 14.90
N HIS A 31 -8.25 -12.87 14.11
CA HIS A 31 -9.56 -13.27 13.64
C HIS A 31 -10.05 -14.53 14.32
N THR A 32 -11.38 -14.67 14.35
CA THR A 32 -11.98 -15.95 14.72
C THR A 32 -11.61 -17.04 13.69
N PRO A 33 -11.55 -18.32 14.11
CA PRO A 33 -11.25 -19.42 13.19
C PRO A 33 -12.20 -19.50 11.98
N ALA A 34 -13.42 -18.97 12.11
CA ALA A 34 -14.37 -18.90 11.01
C ALA A 34 -13.95 -17.91 9.94
N VAL A 35 -13.48 -16.72 10.35
CA VAL A 35 -12.98 -15.68 9.43
C VAL A 35 -11.65 -16.09 8.84
N GLU A 36 -10.71 -16.64 9.61
CA GLU A 36 -9.44 -17.16 9.11
C GLU A 36 -9.66 -18.20 7.99
N LYS A 37 -10.56 -19.16 8.19
CA LYS A 37 -10.88 -20.16 7.16
C LYS A 37 -11.46 -19.56 5.87
N ILE A 38 -12.17 -18.45 5.96
CA ILE A 38 -12.68 -17.73 4.79
C ILE A 38 -11.53 -16.99 4.10
N ALA A 39 -10.68 -16.29 4.87
CA ALA A 39 -9.52 -15.57 4.37
C ALA A 39 -8.53 -16.50 3.66
N ASP A 40 -8.25 -17.69 4.21
CA ASP A 40 -7.40 -18.71 3.59
C ASP A 40 -7.87 -19.14 2.20
N LYS A 41 -9.19 -19.11 1.95
CA LYS A 41 -9.78 -19.41 0.63
C LYS A 41 -9.78 -18.19 -0.28
N ALA A 42 -9.95 -16.99 0.27
CA ALA A 42 -10.05 -15.75 -0.48
C ALA A 42 -8.68 -15.26 -0.99
N MET A 43 -7.64 -15.35 -0.16
CA MET A 43 -6.30 -14.85 -0.50
C MET A 43 -5.70 -15.47 -1.76
N PRO A 44 -5.74 -16.80 -1.98
CA PRO A 44 -5.27 -17.39 -3.25
C PRO A 44 -6.03 -16.88 -4.48
N LEU A 45 -7.34 -16.62 -4.34
CA LEU A 45 -8.14 -16.05 -5.43
C LEU A 45 -7.72 -14.61 -5.73
N LEU A 46 -7.51 -13.81 -4.69
CA LEU A 46 -7.02 -12.44 -4.82
C LEU A 46 -5.66 -12.40 -5.54
N HIS A 47 -4.71 -13.23 -5.11
CA HIS A 47 -3.39 -13.32 -5.73
C HIS A 47 -3.43 -13.84 -7.18
N ALA A 48 -4.42 -14.66 -7.53
CA ALA A 48 -4.66 -15.14 -8.89
C ALA A 48 -5.42 -14.13 -9.78
N GLY A 49 -5.69 -12.89 -9.29
CA GLY A 49 -6.42 -11.87 -10.03
C GLY A 49 -7.93 -12.15 -10.16
N LYS A 50 -8.46 -13.10 -9.40
CA LYS A 50 -9.89 -13.48 -9.44
C LYS A 50 -10.71 -12.59 -8.48
N GLY A 51 -10.72 -11.28 -8.74
CA GLY A 51 -11.30 -10.25 -7.87
C GLY A 51 -12.73 -10.55 -7.45
N ALA A 52 -13.62 -10.84 -8.41
CA ALA A 52 -15.04 -11.11 -8.12
C ALA A 52 -15.26 -12.33 -7.20
N GLN A 53 -14.44 -13.38 -7.35
CA GLN A 53 -14.54 -14.55 -6.48
C GLN A 53 -13.99 -14.26 -5.06
N ALA A 54 -12.92 -13.50 -4.97
CA ALA A 54 -12.33 -13.08 -3.70
C ALA A 54 -13.28 -12.15 -2.93
N GLU A 55 -13.91 -11.19 -3.61
CA GLU A 55 -14.88 -10.25 -3.05
C GLU A 55 -15.99 -10.96 -2.30
N VAL A 56 -16.63 -11.97 -2.90
CA VAL A 56 -17.72 -12.74 -2.26
C VAL A 56 -17.27 -13.28 -0.90
N LEU A 57 -16.05 -13.79 -0.83
CA LEU A 57 -15.52 -14.34 0.41
C LEU A 57 -15.17 -13.27 1.43
N PHE A 58 -14.55 -12.14 1.03
CA PHE A 58 -14.25 -11.05 1.95
C PHE A 58 -15.51 -10.37 2.47
N ARG A 59 -16.54 -10.17 1.64
CA ARG A 59 -17.85 -9.70 2.12
C ARG A 59 -18.46 -10.67 3.13
N LYS A 60 -18.33 -11.98 2.90
CA LYS A 60 -18.77 -12.99 3.88
C LYS A 60 -17.97 -12.93 5.18
N ALA A 61 -16.66 -12.75 5.14
CA ALA A 61 -15.85 -12.57 6.34
C ALA A 61 -16.31 -11.34 7.15
N LEU A 62 -16.58 -10.23 6.47
CA LEU A 62 -17.06 -8.99 7.05
C LEU A 62 -18.47 -9.05 7.61
N THR A 63 -19.31 -10.04 7.22
CA THR A 63 -20.59 -10.28 7.93
C THR A 63 -20.37 -10.90 9.31
N LEU A 64 -19.25 -11.56 9.54
CA LEU A 64 -18.90 -12.16 10.82
C LEU A 64 -18.12 -11.20 11.70
N GLU A 65 -17.20 -10.43 11.10
CA GLU A 65 -16.36 -9.42 11.76
C GLU A 65 -16.38 -8.12 10.94
N PRO A 66 -17.36 -7.23 11.15
CA PRO A 66 -17.64 -6.10 10.24
C PRO A 66 -16.55 -5.05 10.13
N ILE A 67 -15.77 -4.82 11.20
CA ILE A 67 -14.82 -3.69 11.27
C ILE A 67 -13.41 -4.23 11.44
N GLN A 68 -12.92 -4.94 10.42
CA GLN A 68 -11.57 -5.48 10.38
C GLN A 68 -10.79 -4.81 9.24
N PRO A 69 -9.77 -4.01 9.53
CA PRO A 69 -9.10 -3.19 8.51
C PRO A 69 -8.42 -4.02 7.42
N ASP A 70 -7.88 -5.19 7.75
CA ASP A 70 -7.26 -6.10 6.79
C ASP A 70 -8.28 -6.79 5.87
N MET A 71 -9.45 -7.23 6.40
CA MET A 71 -10.52 -7.78 5.58
C MET A 71 -11.13 -6.71 4.66
N LEU A 72 -11.33 -5.49 5.16
CA LEU A 72 -11.78 -4.35 4.36
C LEU A 72 -10.74 -4.00 3.28
N ASN A 73 -9.46 -3.99 3.60
CA ASN A 73 -8.38 -3.74 2.63
C ASN A 73 -8.31 -4.82 1.54
N ASN A 74 -8.50 -6.09 1.91
CA ASN A 74 -8.54 -7.18 0.95
C ASN A 74 -9.79 -7.11 0.06
N LEU A 75 -10.94 -6.68 0.61
CA LEU A 75 -12.13 -6.36 -0.18
C LEU A 75 -11.84 -5.22 -1.17
N ALA A 76 -11.25 -4.11 -0.73
CA ALA A 76 -10.85 -3.01 -1.59
C ALA A 76 -9.91 -3.47 -2.72
N SER A 77 -8.93 -4.33 -2.40
CA SER A 77 -8.04 -4.91 -3.40
C SER A 77 -8.77 -5.79 -4.42
N SER A 78 -9.79 -6.54 -3.98
CA SER A 78 -10.60 -7.37 -4.88
C SER A 78 -11.47 -6.53 -5.82
N LEU A 79 -11.96 -5.38 -5.37
CA LEU A 79 -12.71 -4.41 -6.17
C LEU A 79 -11.79 -3.69 -7.18
N MET A 80 -10.59 -3.33 -6.76
CA MET A 80 -9.58 -2.73 -7.65
C MET A 80 -9.24 -3.64 -8.84
N ILE A 81 -9.09 -4.96 -8.61
CA ILE A 81 -8.85 -5.94 -9.67
C ILE A 81 -10.01 -5.97 -10.68
N GLN A 82 -11.21 -5.66 -10.26
CA GLN A 82 -12.41 -5.62 -11.10
C GLN A 82 -12.62 -4.27 -11.80
N GLY A 83 -11.79 -3.25 -11.51
CA GLY A 83 -11.96 -1.88 -12.01
C GLY A 83 -13.11 -1.12 -11.33
N LEU A 84 -13.55 -1.56 -10.15
CA LEU A 84 -14.58 -0.91 -9.35
C LEU A 84 -13.94 0.17 -8.45
N ASP A 85 -13.32 1.16 -9.08
CA ASP A 85 -12.43 2.12 -8.43
C ASP A 85 -13.15 3.00 -7.40
N GLU A 86 -14.38 3.43 -7.65
CA GLU A 86 -15.15 4.28 -6.73
C GLU A 86 -15.49 3.54 -5.43
N GLU A 87 -15.93 2.28 -5.53
CA GLU A 87 -16.23 1.48 -4.34
C GLU A 87 -14.94 1.15 -3.56
N CYS A 88 -13.86 0.82 -4.28
CA CYS A 88 -12.53 0.62 -3.68
C CYS A 88 -12.11 1.86 -2.89
N ARG A 89 -12.19 3.06 -3.48
CA ARG A 89 -11.88 4.34 -2.83
C ARG A 89 -12.69 4.52 -1.56
N SER A 90 -14.01 4.38 -1.63
CA SER A 90 -14.91 4.57 -0.48
C SER A 90 -14.53 3.66 0.71
N ILE A 91 -14.16 2.41 0.43
CA ILE A 91 -13.70 1.47 1.47
C ILE A 91 -12.36 1.92 2.06
N VAL A 92 -11.40 2.30 1.22
CA VAL A 92 -10.06 2.72 1.69
C VAL A 92 -10.14 4.02 2.52
N GLU A 93 -10.97 4.98 2.12
CA GLU A 93 -11.25 6.19 2.90
C GLU A 93 -11.89 5.85 4.25
N THR A 94 -12.85 4.93 4.26
CA THR A 94 -13.48 4.44 5.50
C THR A 94 -12.44 3.81 6.42
N ILE A 95 -11.55 2.96 5.89
CA ILE A 95 -10.46 2.38 6.68
C ILE A 95 -9.57 3.49 7.25
N HIS A 96 -9.20 4.48 6.45
CA HIS A 96 -8.33 5.56 6.91
C HIS A 96 -8.97 6.42 7.99
N ILE A 97 -10.28 6.66 7.93
CA ILE A 97 -11.02 7.39 8.98
C ILE A 97 -11.06 6.58 10.28
N LEU A 98 -11.36 5.29 10.21
CA LEU A 98 -11.51 4.43 11.38
C LEU A 98 -10.16 4.00 11.97
N PHE A 99 -9.15 3.83 11.13
CA PHE A 99 -7.82 3.33 11.48
C PHE A 99 -6.75 4.22 10.82
N PRO A 100 -6.55 5.46 11.30
CA PRO A 100 -5.68 6.44 10.63
C PRO A 100 -4.21 6.01 10.53
N ASP A 101 -3.76 5.08 11.38
CA ASP A 101 -2.40 4.53 11.36
C ASP A 101 -2.26 3.23 10.54
N TYR A 102 -3.36 2.76 9.93
CA TYR A 102 -3.31 1.56 9.11
C TYR A 102 -2.58 1.83 7.80
N LEU A 103 -1.40 1.23 7.66
CA LEU A 103 -0.44 1.51 6.60
C LEU A 103 -1.03 1.31 5.19
N PHE A 104 -1.74 0.21 4.97
CA PHE A 104 -2.27 -0.12 3.64
C PHE A 104 -3.29 0.92 3.14
N ALA A 105 -4.13 1.48 4.03
CA ALA A 105 -5.04 2.55 3.64
C ALA A 105 -4.28 3.81 3.24
N ARG A 106 -3.25 4.21 4.02
CA ARG A 106 -2.41 5.37 3.68
C ARG A 106 -1.71 5.21 2.33
N THR A 107 -1.10 4.04 2.09
CA THR A 107 -0.38 3.79 0.81
C THR A 107 -1.34 3.73 -0.37
N SER A 108 -2.52 3.13 -0.21
CA SER A 108 -3.54 3.07 -1.26
C SER A 108 -4.09 4.44 -1.60
N LEU A 109 -4.44 5.26 -0.60
CA LEU A 109 -4.89 6.64 -0.82
C LEU A 109 -3.79 7.51 -1.43
N ALA A 110 -2.54 7.33 -1.02
CA ALA A 110 -1.43 8.06 -1.62
C ALA A 110 -1.30 7.75 -3.11
N ILE A 111 -1.41 6.48 -3.52
CA ILE A 111 -1.37 6.09 -4.93
C ILE A 111 -2.56 6.69 -5.70
N LEU A 112 -3.76 6.70 -5.13
CA LEU A 112 -4.92 7.35 -5.75
C LEU A 112 -4.70 8.85 -5.92
N ALA A 113 -4.22 9.54 -4.88
CA ALA A 113 -3.90 10.96 -4.92
C ALA A 113 -2.83 11.29 -5.99
N LEU A 114 -1.80 10.46 -6.13
CA LEU A 114 -0.78 10.62 -7.17
C LEU A 114 -1.38 10.57 -8.58
N ARG A 115 -2.30 9.66 -8.84
CA ARG A 115 -2.99 9.52 -10.14
C ARG A 115 -3.86 10.74 -10.46
N GLU A 116 -4.38 11.40 -9.43
CA GLU A 116 -5.17 12.64 -9.54
C GLU A 116 -4.31 13.90 -9.58
N GLY A 117 -2.99 13.77 -9.37
CA GLY A 117 -2.05 14.90 -9.34
C GLY A 117 -2.01 15.64 -8.00
N ASP A 118 -2.66 15.12 -6.95
CA ASP A 118 -2.59 15.68 -5.60
C ASP A 118 -1.36 15.15 -4.84
N PHE A 119 -0.20 15.69 -5.22
CA PHE A 119 1.08 15.29 -4.65
C PHE A 119 1.25 15.73 -3.19
N GLU A 120 0.58 16.80 -2.77
CA GLU A 120 0.62 17.28 -1.38
C GLU A 120 -0.09 16.29 -0.46
N TYR A 121 -1.29 15.89 -0.81
CA TYR A 121 -2.04 14.89 -0.03
C TYR A 121 -1.33 13.53 -0.02
N ALA A 122 -0.78 13.08 -1.16
CA ALA A 122 0.01 11.85 -1.20
C ALA A 122 1.22 11.92 -0.26
N SER A 123 1.92 13.06 -0.21
CA SER A 123 3.04 13.29 0.70
C SER A 123 2.61 13.23 2.17
N ASP A 124 1.50 13.87 2.52
CA ASP A 124 0.97 13.88 3.89
C ASP A 124 0.58 12.47 4.38
N LEU A 125 0.06 11.64 3.48
CA LEU A 125 -0.26 10.25 3.77
C LEU A 125 0.97 9.39 4.02
N LEU A 126 2.05 9.59 3.24
CA LEU A 126 3.26 8.77 3.31
C LEU A 126 4.23 9.22 4.40
N ALA A 127 4.28 10.52 4.71
CA ALA A 127 5.26 11.09 5.63
C ALA A 127 5.38 10.37 6.99
N PRO A 128 4.28 10.01 7.70
CA PRO A 128 4.37 9.29 8.96
C PRO A 128 4.96 7.89 8.82
N LEU A 129 4.76 7.24 7.65
CA LEU A 129 5.24 5.89 7.39
C LEU A 129 6.76 5.84 7.26
N PHE A 130 7.39 6.91 6.77
CA PHE A 130 8.84 7.00 6.65
C PHE A 130 9.56 7.13 8.01
N LEU A 131 8.84 7.50 9.06
CA LEU A 131 9.39 7.56 10.41
C LEU A 131 9.39 6.20 11.11
N ARG A 132 8.60 5.26 10.63
CA ARG A 132 8.49 3.91 11.17
C ARG A 132 9.73 3.08 10.79
N ARG A 133 10.17 2.18 11.66
CA ARG A 133 11.39 1.35 11.47
C ARG A 133 11.09 -0.14 11.36
N GLU A 134 9.99 -0.60 11.94
CA GLU A 134 9.60 -1.99 11.96
C GLU A 134 8.34 -2.21 11.11
N PHE A 135 8.40 -3.19 10.24
CA PHE A 135 7.33 -3.54 9.32
C PHE A 135 7.14 -5.04 9.24
N HIS A 136 5.90 -5.47 9.09
CA HIS A 136 5.65 -6.77 8.48
C HIS A 136 6.04 -6.71 6.99
N VAL A 137 6.49 -7.85 6.42
CA VAL A 137 6.95 -7.88 5.01
C VAL A 137 5.91 -7.32 4.02
N SER A 138 4.62 -7.62 4.23
CA SER A 138 3.55 -7.08 3.36
C SER A 138 3.38 -5.57 3.50
N GLU A 139 3.55 -5.02 4.70
CA GLU A 139 3.53 -3.58 4.93
C GLU A 139 4.72 -2.90 4.26
N PHE A 140 5.92 -3.49 4.40
CA PHE A 140 7.13 -2.97 3.77
C PHE A 140 7.02 -2.97 2.24
N ASN A 141 6.47 -4.05 1.67
CA ASN A 141 6.18 -4.14 0.25
C ASN A 141 5.22 -3.03 -0.23
N SER A 142 4.19 -2.74 0.55
CA SER A 142 3.23 -1.68 0.24
C SER A 142 3.86 -0.29 0.33
N LEU A 143 4.67 -0.05 1.37
CA LEU A 143 5.39 1.21 1.55
C LEU A 143 6.37 1.45 0.39
N CYS A 144 7.21 0.46 0.05
CA CYS A 144 8.17 0.58 -1.04
C CYS A 144 7.49 0.86 -2.38
N SER A 145 6.39 0.13 -2.68
CA SER A 145 5.60 0.38 -3.87
C SER A 145 5.10 1.82 -3.94
N ALA A 146 4.48 2.33 -2.87
CA ALA A 146 3.97 3.69 -2.82
C ALA A 146 5.07 4.75 -2.89
N ALA A 147 6.23 4.51 -2.26
CA ALA A 147 7.37 5.42 -2.30
C ALA A 147 8.02 5.49 -3.69
N ILE A 148 8.10 4.36 -4.42
CA ILE A 148 8.56 4.32 -5.80
C ILE A 148 7.57 5.11 -6.69
N GLU A 149 6.27 4.83 -6.60
CA GLU A 149 5.23 5.54 -7.35
C GLU A 149 5.32 7.05 -7.10
N PHE A 150 5.37 7.48 -5.84
CA PHE A 150 5.52 8.89 -5.48
C PHE A 150 6.75 9.50 -6.14
N SER A 151 7.89 8.81 -6.08
CA SER A 151 9.15 9.29 -6.65
C SER A 151 9.09 9.39 -8.18
N LEU A 152 8.40 8.47 -8.84
CA LEU A 152 8.18 8.49 -10.30
C LEU A 152 7.28 9.65 -10.71
N TYR A 153 6.12 9.83 -10.05
CA TYR A 153 5.20 10.92 -10.34
C TYR A 153 5.82 12.31 -10.08
N THR A 154 6.68 12.42 -9.08
CA THR A 154 7.40 13.67 -8.76
C THR A 154 8.73 13.80 -9.50
N LYS A 155 9.05 12.90 -10.45
CA LYS A 155 10.26 12.88 -11.27
C LYS A 155 11.57 12.77 -10.48
N GLN A 156 11.52 12.20 -9.29
CA GLN A 156 12.67 11.95 -8.42
C GLN A 156 13.25 10.55 -8.71
N TYR A 157 13.68 10.30 -9.93
CA TYR A 157 14.04 8.96 -10.42
C TYR A 157 15.15 8.27 -9.64
N HIS A 158 16.14 9.03 -9.16
CA HIS A 158 17.19 8.49 -8.31
C HIS A 158 16.64 7.97 -6.97
N VAL A 159 15.64 8.65 -6.38
CA VAL A 159 14.97 8.22 -5.14
C VAL A 159 14.16 6.94 -5.39
N ALA A 160 13.47 6.86 -6.54
CA ALA A 160 12.76 5.65 -6.93
C ALA A 160 13.69 4.42 -6.99
N ARG A 161 14.93 4.58 -7.52
CA ARG A 161 15.93 3.50 -7.54
C ARG A 161 16.35 3.07 -6.15
N VAL A 162 16.64 4.04 -5.29
CA VAL A 162 17.06 3.72 -3.92
C VAL A 162 15.95 2.95 -3.18
N TRP A 163 14.68 3.31 -3.38
CA TRP A 163 13.56 2.55 -2.83
C TRP A 163 13.45 1.15 -3.44
N PHE A 164 13.67 1.01 -4.74
CA PHE A 164 13.69 -0.28 -5.41
C PHE A 164 14.80 -1.19 -4.87
N ASP A 165 16.02 -0.68 -4.72
CA ASP A 165 17.15 -1.41 -4.17
C ASP A 165 16.91 -1.81 -2.72
N THR A 166 16.34 -0.89 -1.92
CA THR A 166 15.96 -1.14 -0.53
C THR A 166 14.91 -2.24 -0.43
N TRP A 167 13.93 -2.25 -1.32
CA TRP A 167 12.89 -3.28 -1.36
C TRP A 167 13.41 -4.65 -1.76
N SER A 168 14.32 -4.70 -2.73
CA SER A 168 14.84 -5.97 -3.27
C SER A 168 15.70 -6.76 -2.27
N GLN A 169 16.18 -6.14 -1.19
CA GLN A 169 17.02 -6.82 -0.19
C GLN A 169 16.23 -7.82 0.68
N PRO A 170 15.14 -7.44 1.37
CA PRO A 170 14.40 -8.36 2.24
C PRO A 170 13.47 -9.32 1.49
N ASP A 171 13.04 -8.98 0.26
CA ASP A 171 12.08 -9.76 -0.53
C ASP A 171 12.47 -9.80 -2.02
N PRO A 172 13.62 -10.41 -2.38
CA PRO A 172 14.14 -10.38 -3.75
C PRO A 172 13.30 -11.16 -4.77
N LYS A 173 12.36 -11.98 -4.30
CA LYS A 173 11.45 -12.78 -5.14
C LYS A 173 10.06 -12.16 -5.27
N ASN A 174 9.85 -10.95 -4.78
CA ASN A 174 8.55 -10.28 -4.93
C ASN A 174 8.23 -10.07 -6.42
N PRO A 175 7.09 -10.56 -6.91
CA PRO A 175 6.76 -10.47 -8.33
C PRO A 175 6.58 -9.02 -8.84
N LYS A 176 6.29 -8.07 -7.95
CA LYS A 176 6.18 -6.65 -8.30
C LYS A 176 7.54 -6.03 -8.67
N LEU A 177 8.65 -6.59 -8.20
CA LEU A 177 9.99 -6.07 -8.54
C LEU A 177 10.26 -6.12 -10.03
N ASP A 178 9.78 -7.14 -10.75
CA ASP A 178 9.99 -7.21 -12.20
C ASP A 178 9.26 -6.10 -12.95
N PHE A 179 8.07 -5.75 -12.50
CA PHE A 179 7.32 -4.61 -13.04
C PHE A 179 8.09 -3.29 -12.85
N TYR A 180 8.53 -2.99 -11.63
CA TYR A 180 9.25 -1.75 -11.34
C TYR A 180 10.64 -1.71 -11.98
N ARG A 181 11.33 -2.85 -12.07
CA ARG A 181 12.60 -2.96 -12.80
C ARG A 181 12.43 -2.54 -14.26
N GLY A 182 11.41 -3.08 -14.95
CA GLY A 182 11.10 -2.70 -16.32
C GLY A 182 10.74 -1.23 -16.49
N LEU A 183 10.05 -0.65 -15.51
CA LEU A 183 9.68 0.76 -15.51
C LEU A 183 10.91 1.68 -15.35
N LEU A 184 11.79 1.36 -14.40
CA LEU A 184 13.01 2.12 -14.12
C LEU A 184 14.01 2.03 -15.28
N GLN A 185 14.13 0.88 -15.97
CA GLN A 185 14.97 0.74 -17.16
C GLN A 185 14.54 1.64 -18.32
N LYS A 186 13.23 1.85 -18.50
CA LYS A 186 12.71 2.74 -19.56
C LYS A 186 13.00 4.22 -19.33
N ILE A 187 13.28 4.60 -18.09
CA ILE A 187 13.60 6.00 -17.73
C ILE A 187 15.08 6.30 -18.05
N ASP A 188 15.92 5.26 -18.13
CA ASP A 188 17.36 5.39 -18.46
C ASP A 188 17.65 5.38 -19.96
N ALA A 189 16.70 4.94 -20.76
CA ALA A 189 16.84 4.81 -22.22
C ALA A 189 16.46 6.10 -22.95
#